data_e364959ecdb005936320e0b1ab9cc227
#
_entry.id   e364959ecdb005936320e0b1ab9cc227
#
_cell.length_a   1.000
_cell.length_b   1.000
_cell.length_c   1.000
_cell.angle_alpha   90.00
_cell.angle_beta   90.00
_cell.angle_gamma   90.00
#
_symmetry.space_group_name_H-M   'P 1'
#
loop_
_entity.id
_entity.type
_entity.pdbx_description
1 polymer ?
#
loop_
_entity_poly.entity_id
_entity_poly.type
_entity_poly.pdbx_seq_one_letter_code
_entity_poly.pdbx_strand_id
1 'polypeptide(L)'
;MKNAYHICLSAGSEVCCRDEEDYLYYFNSLALAIAHTESSLMADSVMSNHIHECIRTARLVELIKRQRYTYTRYFNAKYLRRGSLFMRHPFVIVLDG
;
A
#
# COMPACT_ATOMS: atom_id res chain seq x y z
N MET A 1 0.15 17.38 12.72
CA MET A 1 -0.82 17.80 11.68
C MET A 1 -0.87 16.77 10.58
N LYS A 2 -2.06 16.42 10.11
CA LYS A 2 -2.23 15.44 9.03
C LYS A 2 -2.31 16.13 7.68
N ASN A 3 -1.48 15.73 6.75
CA ASN A 3 -1.57 16.18 5.37
C ASN A 3 -2.21 15.09 4.51
N ALA A 4 -2.75 15.47 3.37
CA ALA A 4 -3.29 14.55 2.40
C ALA A 4 -2.25 14.25 1.33
N TYR A 5 -2.12 12.99 0.96
CA TYR A 5 -1.16 12.52 -0.02
C TYR A 5 -1.81 11.62 -1.04
N HIS A 6 -1.35 11.73 -2.27
CA HIS A 6 -1.57 10.69 -3.28
C HIS A 6 -0.33 9.81 -3.30
N ILE A 7 -0.53 8.52 -3.03
CA ILE A 7 0.54 7.53 -2.94
C ILE A 7 0.33 6.52 -4.06
N CYS A 8 1.38 6.20 -4.79
CA CYS A 8 1.35 5.14 -5.78
C CYS A 8 2.40 4.09 -5.43
N LEU A 9 1.97 2.86 -5.20
CA LEU A 9 2.85 1.71 -4.98
C LEU A 9 2.86 0.89 -6.26
N SER A 10 4.03 0.71 -6.86
CA SER A 10 4.18 -0.05 -8.10
C SER A 10 4.93 -1.34 -7.85
N ALA A 11 4.44 -2.44 -8.41
CA ALA A 11 5.13 -3.72 -8.39
C ALA A 11 5.95 -3.95 -9.68
N GLY A 12 6.07 -2.92 -10.54
CA GLY A 12 6.80 -3.02 -11.78
C GLY A 12 6.14 -4.02 -12.73
N SER A 13 6.89 -5.04 -13.14
CA SER A 13 6.38 -6.09 -14.02
C SER A 13 5.63 -7.19 -13.28
N GLU A 14 5.65 -7.19 -11.93
CA GLU A 14 4.93 -8.19 -11.15
C GLU A 14 3.44 -7.89 -11.10
N VAL A 15 2.63 -8.93 -11.08
CA VAL A 15 1.20 -8.81 -10.79
C VAL A 15 1.03 -8.98 -9.29
N CYS A 16 0.73 -7.89 -8.59
CA CYS A 16 0.71 -7.91 -7.13
C CYS A 16 -0.62 -8.34 -6.52
N CYS A 17 -1.69 -8.39 -7.29
CA CYS A 17 -2.98 -8.95 -6.89
C CYS A 17 -3.46 -9.86 -8.00
N ARG A 18 -3.44 -11.16 -7.77
CA ARG A 18 -3.72 -12.18 -8.79
C ARG A 18 -5.10 -12.79 -8.67
N ASP A 19 -5.68 -12.75 -7.47
CA ASP A 19 -6.99 -13.30 -7.21
C ASP A 19 -7.72 -12.49 -6.13
N GLU A 20 -8.96 -12.88 -5.86
CA GLU A 20 -9.79 -12.17 -4.89
C GLU A 20 -9.20 -12.18 -3.48
N GLU A 21 -8.58 -13.29 -3.08
CA GLU A 21 -7.93 -13.39 -1.78
C GLU A 21 -6.81 -12.36 -1.63
N ASP A 22 -6.04 -12.12 -2.70
CA ASP A 22 -4.96 -11.13 -2.69
C ASP A 22 -5.51 -9.72 -2.47
N TYR A 23 -6.60 -9.38 -3.18
CA TYR A 23 -7.24 -8.07 -3.01
C TYR A 23 -7.75 -7.89 -1.60
N LEU A 24 -8.41 -8.90 -1.05
CA LEU A 24 -8.93 -8.84 0.32
C LEU A 24 -7.80 -8.69 1.33
N TYR A 25 -6.72 -9.43 1.15
CA TYR A 25 -5.59 -9.34 2.06
C TYR A 25 -4.92 -7.97 1.98
N TYR A 26 -4.82 -7.42 0.77
CA TYR A 26 -4.29 -6.07 0.59
C TYR A 26 -5.15 -5.04 1.35
N PHE A 27 -6.46 -5.09 1.18
CA PHE A 27 -7.36 -4.16 1.87
C PHE A 27 -7.29 -4.32 3.38
N ASN A 28 -7.17 -5.54 3.88
CA ASN A 28 -6.99 -5.77 5.32
C ASN A 28 -5.67 -5.18 5.82
N SER A 29 -4.60 -5.34 5.07
CA SER A 29 -3.29 -4.76 5.39
C SER A 29 -3.36 -3.24 5.44
N LEU A 30 -4.04 -2.65 4.47
CA LEU A 30 -4.24 -1.20 4.42
C LEU A 30 -5.06 -0.72 5.61
N ALA A 31 -6.16 -1.41 5.93
CA ALA A 31 -7.03 -1.04 7.05
C ALA A 31 -6.26 -1.08 8.38
N LEU A 32 -5.43 -2.10 8.58
CA LEU A 32 -4.61 -2.20 9.78
C LEU A 32 -3.59 -1.08 9.86
N ALA A 33 -2.93 -0.76 8.75
CA ALA A 33 -1.95 0.33 8.69
C ALA A 33 -2.61 1.68 9.00
N ILE A 34 -3.80 1.92 8.45
CA ILE A 34 -4.57 3.14 8.69
C ILE A 34 -4.95 3.25 10.15
N ALA A 35 -5.47 2.19 10.74
CA ALA A 35 -5.86 2.19 12.15
C ALA A 35 -4.65 2.43 13.05
N HIS A 36 -3.53 1.78 12.77
CA HIS A 36 -2.33 1.87 13.59
C HIS A 36 -1.66 3.25 13.52
N THR A 37 -1.77 3.93 12.42
CA THR A 37 -1.18 5.26 12.22
C THR A 37 -2.19 6.40 12.40
N GLU A 38 -3.41 6.08 12.82
CA GLU A 38 -4.50 7.06 13.00
C GLU A 38 -4.71 7.90 11.75
N SER A 39 -4.70 7.25 10.60
CA SER A 39 -4.86 7.89 9.30
C SER A 39 -6.28 7.77 8.78
N SER A 40 -6.58 8.43 7.67
CA SER A 40 -7.88 8.37 7.02
C SER A 40 -7.71 8.08 5.53
N LEU A 41 -8.40 7.06 5.04
CA LEU A 41 -8.43 6.75 3.63
C LEU A 41 -9.50 7.61 2.95
N MET A 42 -9.11 8.34 1.91
CA MET A 42 -10.02 9.21 1.18
C MET A 42 -10.49 8.54 -0.12
N ALA A 43 -9.60 7.81 -0.77
CA ALA A 43 -9.90 7.09 -2.01
C ALA A 43 -8.80 6.09 -2.31
N ASP A 44 -9.12 5.05 -3.07
CA ASP A 44 -8.12 4.10 -3.56
C ASP A 44 -8.50 3.56 -4.93
N SER A 45 -7.50 2.99 -5.60
CA SER A 45 -7.68 2.25 -6.84
C SER A 45 -6.60 1.19 -6.87
N VAL A 46 -6.99 -0.07 -6.70
CA VAL A 46 -6.08 -1.20 -6.66
C VAL A 46 -6.12 -1.92 -7.99
N MET A 47 -5.01 -1.82 -8.72
CA MET A 47 -4.85 -2.48 -10.02
C MET A 47 -3.93 -3.68 -9.87
N SER A 48 -3.81 -4.51 -10.91
CA SER A 48 -3.09 -5.77 -10.80
C SER A 48 -1.60 -5.59 -10.50
N ASN A 49 -0.99 -4.47 -10.93
CA ASN A 49 0.46 -4.25 -10.74
C ASN A 49 0.81 -2.93 -10.08
N HIS A 50 -0.17 -2.11 -9.75
CA HIS A 50 0.08 -0.88 -9.02
C HIS A 50 -1.17 -0.44 -8.27
N ILE A 51 -0.96 0.37 -7.23
CA ILE A 51 -2.01 0.76 -6.30
C ILE A 51 -1.92 2.27 -6.12
N HIS A 52 -3.05 2.95 -6.25
CA HIS A 52 -3.18 4.38 -5.98
C HIS A 52 -4.02 4.57 -4.72
N GLU A 53 -3.55 5.44 -3.84
CA GLU A 53 -4.26 5.73 -2.59
C GLU A 53 -4.20 7.21 -2.32
N CYS A 54 -5.31 7.78 -1.84
CA CYS A 54 -5.33 9.12 -1.30
C CYS A 54 -5.58 9.01 0.19
N ILE A 55 -4.59 9.39 1.00
CA ILE A 55 -4.62 9.17 2.43
C ILE A 55 -4.22 10.45 3.17
N ARG A 56 -4.96 10.77 4.22
CA ARG A 56 -4.60 11.85 5.14
C ARG A 56 -3.91 11.23 6.35
N THR A 57 -2.68 11.65 6.61
CA THR A 57 -1.87 11.07 7.69
C THR A 57 -0.82 12.06 8.20
N ALA A 58 -0.46 11.90 9.47
CA ALA A 58 0.71 12.56 10.06
C ALA A 58 1.92 11.62 10.11
N ARG A 59 1.74 10.35 9.69
CA ARG A 59 2.76 9.29 9.84
C ARG A 59 2.96 8.54 8.52
N LEU A 60 3.26 9.29 7.46
CA LEU A 60 3.34 8.77 6.09
C LEU A 60 4.31 7.61 5.94
N VAL A 61 5.54 7.76 6.45
CA VAL A 61 6.58 6.73 6.29
C VAL A 61 6.17 5.43 6.97
N GLU A 62 5.65 5.52 8.19
CA GLU A 62 5.21 4.35 8.92
C GLU A 62 4.03 3.66 8.26
N LEU A 63 3.07 4.43 7.76
CA LEU A 63 1.92 3.92 7.04
C LEU A 63 2.37 3.09 5.82
N ILE A 64 3.23 3.65 4.99
CA ILE A 64 3.72 2.99 3.80
C ILE A 64 4.51 1.73 4.15
N LYS A 65 5.39 1.81 5.15
CA LYS A 65 6.18 0.66 5.58
C LYS A 65 5.30 -0.50 6.05
N ARG A 66 4.28 -0.20 6.84
CA ARG A 66 3.38 -1.23 7.37
C ARG A 66 2.60 -1.93 6.28
N GLN A 67 2.00 -1.17 5.34
CA GLN A 67 1.29 -1.76 4.22
C GLN A 67 2.18 -2.65 3.39
N ARG A 68 3.33 -2.14 2.99
CA ARG A 68 4.27 -2.85 2.12
C ARG A 68 4.77 -4.12 2.78
N TYR A 69 5.19 -4.02 4.03
CA TYR A 69 5.74 -5.15 4.76
C TYR A 69 4.71 -6.26 4.94
N THR A 70 3.53 -5.92 5.41
CA THR A 70 2.48 -6.91 5.70
C THR A 70 2.03 -7.63 4.43
N TYR A 71 1.76 -6.88 3.38
CA TYR A 71 1.30 -7.47 2.13
C TYR A 71 2.39 -8.28 1.44
N THR A 72 3.63 -7.77 1.42
CA THR A 72 4.74 -8.49 0.78
C THR A 72 4.99 -9.82 1.45
N ARG A 73 4.92 -9.90 2.76
CA ARG A 73 5.08 -11.17 3.49
C ARG A 73 4.02 -12.18 3.07
N TYR A 74 2.78 -11.77 3.02
CA TYR A 74 1.68 -12.60 2.57
C TYR A 74 1.92 -13.11 1.14
N PHE A 75 2.20 -12.19 0.24
CA PHE A 75 2.38 -12.48 -1.18
C PHE A 75 3.54 -13.44 -1.43
N ASN A 76 4.68 -13.18 -0.78
CA ASN A 76 5.86 -14.01 -0.92
C ASN A 76 5.64 -15.43 -0.39
N ALA A 77 4.92 -15.56 0.73
CA ALA A 77 4.59 -16.88 1.26
C ALA A 77 3.66 -17.64 0.32
N LYS A 78 2.64 -16.98 -0.20
CA LYS A 78 1.65 -17.62 -1.08
C LYS A 78 2.24 -18.06 -2.40
N TYR A 79 3.08 -17.22 -3.01
CA TYR A 79 3.62 -17.46 -4.35
C TYR A 79 5.07 -17.93 -4.35
N LEU A 80 5.60 -18.30 -3.20
CA LEU A 80 6.95 -18.87 -3.05
C LEU A 80 8.02 -17.97 -3.66
N ARG A 81 7.96 -16.67 -3.35
CA ARG A 81 8.94 -15.71 -3.86
C ARG A 81 9.67 -15.01 -2.71
N ARG A 82 10.74 -14.28 -3.05
CA ARG A 82 11.57 -13.57 -2.09
C ARG A 82 11.77 -12.13 -2.52
N GLY A 83 12.10 -11.29 -1.55
CA GLY A 83 12.47 -9.91 -1.80
C GLY A 83 11.27 -8.99 -1.87
N SER A 84 11.51 -7.73 -2.18
CA SER A 84 10.48 -6.71 -2.27
C SER A 84 9.51 -6.99 -3.40
N LEU A 85 8.22 -6.82 -3.12
CA LEU A 85 7.19 -6.88 -4.14
C LEU A 85 7.04 -5.53 -4.82
N PHE A 86 7.03 -4.46 -4.04
CA PHE A 86 6.86 -3.10 -4.56
C PHE A 86 8.20 -2.45 -4.84
N MET A 87 8.22 -1.53 -5.79
CA MET A 87 9.40 -0.76 -6.11
C MET A 87 9.86 0.02 -4.89
N ARG A 88 11.18 0.22 -4.79
CA ARG A 88 11.83 0.77 -3.61
C ARG A 88 11.28 2.11 -3.17
N HIS A 89 10.99 2.98 -4.13
CA HIS A 89 10.50 4.33 -3.84
C HIS A 89 9.06 4.48 -4.31
N PRO A 90 8.10 4.59 -3.39
CA PRO A 90 6.74 4.91 -3.78
C PRO A 90 6.68 6.32 -4.35
N PHE A 91 5.77 6.53 -5.27
CA PHE A 91 5.50 7.86 -5.79
C PHE A 91 4.52 8.55 -4.85
N VAL A 92 4.89 9.73 -4.34
CA VAL A 92 4.07 10.45 -3.36
C VAL A 92 3.94 11.91 -3.78
N ILE A 93 2.70 12.39 -3.82
CA ILE A 93 2.39 13.80 -4.07
C ILE A 93 1.59 14.34 -2.89
N VAL A 94 1.99 15.50 -2.39
CA VAL A 94 1.23 16.23 -1.37
C VAL A 94 0.05 16.89 -2.04
N LEU A 95 -1.16 16.64 -1.55
CA LEU A 95 -2.39 17.15 -2.17
C LEU A 95 -2.86 18.47 -1.59
N ASP A 96 -2.55 18.74 -0.34
CA ASP A 96 -2.89 20.02 0.29
C ASP A 96 -1.61 20.71 0.72
N GLY A 97 -1.41 21.87 0.21
CA GLY A 97 -0.21 22.66 0.51
C GLY A 97 -0.47 23.73 1.50
#